data_254cd57c0cdad0e4b956a2d1552a1911
#
_entry.id   254cd57c0cdad0e4b956a2d1552a1911
#
_cell.length_a   1.000
_cell.length_b   1.000
_cell.length_c   1.000
_cell.angle_alpha   90.00
_cell.angle_beta   90.00
_cell.angle_gamma   90.00
#
_symmetry.space_group_name_H-M   'P 1'
#
loop_
_entity.id
_entity.type
_entity.pdbx_description
1 polymer ?
#
loop_
_entity_poly.entity_id
_entity_poly.type
_entity_poly.pdbx_seq_one_letter_code
_entity_poly.pdbx_strand_id
1 'polypeptide(L)'
;VVLVGQSSINRLYAIGECSCTGLHGGNRLASNSLIEAVVYADAAAKHALNVLDRYDFNEDIPEWNDEGTMNNEERVLITQSMKEVNQIMEANVGIVRSNTRLDHARNRMDILY
;
A
#
# COMPACT_ATOMS: atom_id res chain seq x y z
N VAL A 1 8.16 3.77 -7.44
CA VAL A 1 9.47 3.32 -6.92
C VAL A 1 10.46 3.22 -8.07
N VAL A 2 11.68 3.74 -7.90
CA VAL A 2 12.74 3.64 -8.90
C VAL A 2 13.50 2.30 -8.77
N LEU A 3 14.38 1.99 -9.74
CA LEU A 3 15.08 0.70 -9.85
C LEU A 3 15.86 0.25 -8.59
N VAL A 4 16.17 1.17 -7.68
CA VAL A 4 16.83 0.87 -6.41
C VAL A 4 15.86 0.77 -5.22
N GLY A 5 14.57 0.71 -5.47
CA GLY A 5 13.55 0.65 -4.42
C GLY A 5 13.28 1.98 -3.69
N GLN A 6 13.95 3.06 -4.05
CA GLN A 6 13.74 4.37 -3.43
C GLN A 6 12.36 4.94 -3.79
N SER A 7 11.64 5.45 -2.79
CA SER A 7 10.36 6.13 -2.98
C SER A 7 10.56 7.61 -3.37
N SER A 8 9.47 8.34 -3.54
CA SER A 8 9.50 9.81 -3.73
C SER A 8 9.89 10.57 -2.46
N ILE A 9 9.89 9.90 -1.31
CA ILE A 9 10.31 10.46 -0.04
C ILE A 9 11.79 10.14 0.17
N ASN A 10 12.59 11.17 0.45
CA ASN A 10 14.03 10.99 0.68
C ASN A 10 14.29 10.01 1.82
N ARG A 11 15.23 9.09 1.63
CA ARG A 11 15.67 8.08 2.61
C ARG A 11 14.61 7.00 2.91
N LEU A 12 13.48 6.99 2.21
CA LEU A 12 12.46 5.95 2.33
C LEU A 12 12.53 5.00 1.13
N TYR A 13 12.62 3.72 1.42
CA TYR A 13 12.62 2.64 0.42
C TYR A 13 11.35 1.81 0.57
N ALA A 14 10.82 1.36 -0.55
CA ALA A 14 9.71 0.42 -0.63
C ALA A 14 10.15 -0.79 -1.46
N ILE A 15 10.06 -1.98 -0.88
CA ILE A 15 10.58 -3.22 -1.47
C ILE A 15 9.55 -4.33 -1.31
N GLY A 16 9.47 -5.23 -2.27
CA GLY A 16 8.52 -6.35 -2.26
C GLY A 16 7.10 -5.92 -2.59
N GLU A 17 6.12 -6.55 -1.97
CA GLU A 17 4.71 -6.37 -2.34
C GLU A 17 4.17 -4.95 -2.12
N CYS A 18 4.74 -4.19 -1.19
CA CYS A 18 4.36 -2.80 -0.97
C CYS A 18 4.93 -1.83 -2.01
N SER A 19 5.87 -2.27 -2.85
CA SER A 19 6.43 -1.47 -3.93
C SER A 19 5.65 -1.67 -5.22
N CYS A 20 5.25 -0.58 -5.89
CA CYS A 20 4.66 -0.65 -7.21
C CYS A 20 5.74 -0.39 -8.26
N THR A 21 6.43 -1.46 -8.68
CA THR A 21 7.52 -1.38 -9.65
C THR A 21 7.05 -1.38 -11.11
N GLY A 22 5.79 -1.76 -11.35
CA GLY A 22 5.22 -1.94 -12.68
C GLY A 22 5.56 -3.30 -13.34
N LEU A 23 6.37 -4.14 -12.69
CA LEU A 23 6.81 -5.44 -13.23
C LEU A 23 5.65 -6.41 -13.46
N HIS A 24 4.64 -6.38 -12.59
CA HIS A 24 3.61 -7.43 -12.56
C HIS A 24 2.35 -7.12 -13.36
N GLY A 25 2.23 -5.93 -13.93
CA GLY A 25 1.02 -5.54 -14.66
C GLY A 25 -0.25 -5.60 -13.79
N GLY A 26 -1.32 -6.16 -14.33
CA GLY A 26 -2.63 -6.23 -13.65
C GLY A 26 -2.76 -7.35 -12.63
N ASN A 27 -1.85 -8.31 -12.59
CA ASN A 27 -1.88 -9.42 -11.64
C ASN A 27 -0.47 -9.95 -11.34
N ARG A 28 -0.14 -10.00 -10.07
CA ARG A 28 1.19 -10.43 -9.60
C ARG A 28 1.38 -11.94 -9.77
N LEU A 29 2.45 -12.33 -10.48
CA LEU A 29 2.85 -13.72 -10.59
C LEU A 29 3.64 -14.15 -9.34
N ALA A 30 3.12 -15.14 -8.61
CA ALA A 30 3.65 -15.55 -7.30
C ALA A 30 5.15 -15.88 -7.31
N SER A 31 5.64 -16.60 -8.31
CA SER A 31 7.05 -16.95 -8.43
C SER A 31 7.97 -15.73 -8.62
N ASN A 32 7.49 -14.68 -9.29
CA ASN A 32 8.27 -13.48 -9.55
C ASN A 32 8.28 -12.53 -8.33
N SER A 33 7.27 -12.57 -7.48
CA SER A 33 7.18 -11.71 -6.30
C SER A 33 8.35 -11.86 -5.35
N LEU A 34 8.73 -13.09 -5.05
CA LEU A 34 9.85 -13.36 -4.14
C LEU A 34 11.20 -12.95 -4.75
N ILE A 35 11.38 -13.23 -6.04
CA ILE A 35 12.61 -12.84 -6.74
C ILE A 35 12.72 -11.32 -6.82
N GLU A 36 11.64 -10.62 -7.14
CA GLU A 36 11.59 -9.17 -7.14
C GLU A 36 11.98 -8.60 -5.76
N ALA A 37 11.40 -9.11 -4.69
CA ALA A 37 11.68 -8.66 -3.33
C ALA A 37 13.18 -8.78 -2.99
N VAL A 38 13.81 -9.91 -3.32
CA VAL A 38 15.24 -10.15 -3.07
C VAL A 38 16.12 -9.21 -3.90
N VAL A 39 15.84 -9.07 -5.20
CA VAL A 39 16.64 -8.22 -6.10
C VAL A 39 16.56 -6.76 -5.69
N TYR A 40 15.37 -6.26 -5.38
CA TYR A 40 15.21 -4.88 -4.94
C TYR A 40 15.75 -4.64 -3.53
N ALA A 41 15.70 -5.64 -2.64
CA ALA A 41 16.33 -5.53 -1.32
C ALA A 41 17.85 -5.36 -1.43
N ASP A 42 18.51 -6.18 -2.25
CA ASP A 42 19.95 -6.07 -2.50
C ASP A 42 20.31 -4.71 -3.12
N ALA A 43 19.56 -4.28 -4.13
CA ALA A 43 19.78 -2.99 -4.79
C ALA A 43 19.57 -1.80 -3.83
N ALA A 44 18.53 -1.86 -3.00
CA ALA A 44 18.25 -0.85 -1.99
C ALA A 44 19.34 -0.78 -0.91
N ALA A 45 19.80 -1.93 -0.43
CA ALA A 45 20.88 -2.01 0.55
C ALA A 45 22.19 -1.39 0.01
N LYS A 46 22.57 -1.75 -1.21
CA LYS A 46 23.76 -1.17 -1.86
C LYS A 46 23.63 0.35 -2.05
N HIS A 47 22.46 0.80 -2.49
CA HIS A 47 22.22 2.24 -2.64
C HIS A 47 22.24 2.95 -1.29
N ALA A 48 21.58 2.42 -0.28
CA ALA A 48 21.57 3.00 1.08
C ALA A 48 22.97 3.13 1.66
N LEU A 49 23.82 2.10 1.55
CA LEU A 49 25.20 2.14 1.98
C LEU A 49 26.00 3.23 1.27
N ASN A 50 25.81 3.42 -0.03
CA ASN A 50 26.54 4.45 -0.79
C ASN A 50 26.14 5.88 -0.45
N VAL A 51 24.97 6.08 0.16
CA VAL A 51 24.48 7.41 0.52
C VAL A 51 24.45 7.69 2.02
N LEU A 52 24.68 6.67 2.83
CA LEU A 52 24.54 6.74 4.30
C LEU A 52 25.39 7.86 4.90
N ASP A 53 26.66 7.96 4.48
CA ASP A 53 27.62 8.95 5.00
C ASP A 53 27.29 10.41 4.59
N ARG A 54 26.27 10.60 3.73
CA ARG A 54 25.84 11.93 3.29
C ARG A 54 24.75 12.53 4.18
N TYR A 55 24.29 11.78 5.17
CA TYR A 55 23.18 12.16 6.03
C TYR A 55 23.58 12.06 7.49
N ASP A 56 23.28 13.12 8.22
CA ASP A 56 23.39 13.11 9.68
C ASP A 56 22.22 12.31 10.29
N PHE A 57 22.48 11.77 11.47
CA PHE A 57 21.45 11.09 12.26
C PHE A 57 20.51 12.15 12.84
N ASN A 58 19.21 11.98 12.64
CA ASN A 58 18.21 12.82 13.27
C ASN A 58 17.86 12.25 14.64
N GLU A 59 18.31 12.91 15.70
CA GLU A 59 18.03 12.52 17.09
C GLU A 59 16.69 13.10 17.60
N ASP A 60 16.18 14.14 16.93
CA ASP A 60 14.91 14.78 17.28
C ASP A 60 13.75 14.08 16.56
N ILE A 61 13.36 12.93 17.08
CA ILE A 61 12.20 12.19 16.60
C ILE A 61 11.02 12.56 17.48
N PRO A 62 9.99 13.25 16.94
CA PRO A 62 8.81 13.60 17.73
C PRO A 62 8.10 12.33 18.20
N GLU A 63 7.52 12.40 19.38
CA GLU A 63 6.63 11.33 19.85
C GLU A 63 5.44 11.19 18.93
N TRP A 64 4.89 9.99 18.90
CA TRP A 64 3.69 9.71 18.12
C TRP A 64 2.52 10.57 18.64
N ASN A 65 1.92 11.34 17.74
CA ASN A 65 0.71 12.09 18.05
C ASN A 65 -0.51 11.24 17.70
N ASP A 66 -1.26 10.82 18.70
CA ASP A 66 -2.50 10.06 18.59
C ASP A 66 -3.76 10.95 18.64
N GLU A 67 -3.57 12.28 18.62
CA GLU A 67 -4.67 13.24 18.59
C GLU A 67 -5.58 12.97 17.38
N GLY A 68 -6.86 12.80 17.63
CA GLY A 68 -7.85 12.44 16.61
C GLY A 68 -8.03 10.93 16.39
N THR A 69 -7.21 10.06 17.01
CA THR A 69 -7.53 8.63 17.07
C THR A 69 -8.64 8.40 18.10
N MET A 70 -9.80 8.00 17.63
CA MET A 70 -10.94 7.70 18.50
C MET A 70 -11.01 6.19 18.77
N ASN A 71 -11.13 5.83 20.05
CA ASN A 71 -11.52 4.47 20.39
C ASN A 71 -13.00 4.30 20.00
N ASN A 72 -13.25 3.63 18.91
CA ASN A 72 -14.60 3.48 18.41
C ASN A 72 -15.32 2.41 19.27
N GLU A 73 -16.27 2.85 20.09
CA GLU A 73 -17.06 1.97 20.95
C GLU A 73 -17.96 1.03 20.13
N GLU A 74 -18.33 1.45 18.92
CA GLU A 74 -19.22 0.71 18.00
C GLU A 74 -18.45 -0.15 16.98
N ARG A 75 -17.62 -1.05 17.44
CA ARG A 75 -16.85 -1.98 16.58
C ARG A 75 -17.71 -2.82 15.65
N VAL A 76 -18.97 -3.07 16.04
CA VAL A 76 -19.94 -3.83 15.24
C VAL A 76 -20.22 -3.11 13.92
N LEU A 77 -20.42 -1.77 13.94
CA LEU A 77 -20.68 -0.97 12.75
C LEU A 77 -19.50 -0.99 11.80
N ILE A 78 -18.28 -0.87 12.32
CA ILE A 78 -17.05 -0.96 11.50
C ILE A 78 -16.97 -2.32 10.83
N THR A 79 -17.18 -3.39 11.59
CA THR A 79 -17.11 -4.77 11.07
C THR A 79 -18.18 -5.00 9.99
N GLN A 80 -19.37 -4.46 10.17
CA GLN A 80 -20.46 -4.57 9.20
C GLN A 80 -20.12 -3.79 7.92
N SER A 81 -19.67 -2.55 8.04
CA SER A 81 -19.27 -1.72 6.89
C SER A 81 -18.12 -2.36 6.12
N MET A 82 -17.13 -2.91 6.80
CA MET A 82 -16.02 -3.64 6.15
C MET A 82 -16.51 -4.85 5.36
N LYS A 83 -17.45 -5.63 5.90
CA LYS A 83 -18.05 -6.77 5.18
C LYS A 83 -18.81 -6.32 3.93
N GLU A 84 -19.58 -5.23 4.05
CA GLU A 84 -20.33 -4.67 2.93
C GLU A 84 -19.39 -4.16 1.83
N VAL A 85 -18.34 -3.42 2.18
CA VAL A 85 -17.30 -2.98 1.24
C VAL A 85 -16.68 -4.18 0.51
N ASN A 86 -16.27 -5.22 1.25
CA ASN A 86 -15.68 -6.41 0.63
C ASN A 86 -16.65 -7.08 -0.36
N GLN A 87 -17.93 -7.22 -0.02
CA GLN A 87 -18.94 -7.79 -0.92
C GLN A 87 -19.14 -6.93 -2.17
N ILE A 88 -19.22 -5.61 -2.04
CA ILE A 88 -19.34 -4.67 -3.16
C ILE A 88 -18.13 -4.82 -4.09
N MET A 89 -16.93 -4.82 -3.54
CA MET A 89 -15.69 -4.91 -4.29
C MET A 89 -15.58 -6.26 -5.01
N GLU A 90 -15.87 -7.36 -4.34
CA GLU A 90 -15.83 -8.70 -4.93
C GLU A 90 -16.83 -8.86 -6.09
N ALA A 91 -18.07 -8.44 -5.87
CA ALA A 91 -19.14 -8.63 -6.85
C ALA A 91 -19.05 -7.70 -8.07
N ASN A 92 -18.59 -6.45 -7.86
CA ASN A 92 -18.68 -5.41 -8.90
C ASN A 92 -17.31 -4.97 -9.45
N VAL A 93 -16.25 -5.08 -8.67
CA VAL A 93 -14.90 -4.58 -9.00
C VAL A 93 -13.89 -5.72 -9.14
N GLY A 94 -14.34 -6.98 -9.02
CA GLY A 94 -13.51 -8.16 -9.17
C GLY A 94 -12.97 -8.38 -10.59
N ILE A 95 -12.61 -9.60 -10.93
CA ILE A 95 -11.95 -9.94 -12.21
C ILE A 95 -12.83 -9.55 -13.41
N VAL A 96 -14.13 -9.83 -13.36
CA VAL A 96 -15.09 -9.49 -14.43
C VAL A 96 -15.79 -8.18 -14.10
N ARG A 97 -15.48 -7.14 -14.84
CA ARG A 97 -15.98 -5.78 -14.64
C ARG A 97 -16.78 -5.28 -15.83
N SER A 98 -17.72 -4.38 -15.59
CA SER A 98 -18.39 -3.58 -16.60
C SER A 98 -18.64 -2.17 -16.04
N ASN A 99 -18.86 -1.19 -16.89
CA ASN A 99 -19.15 0.17 -16.46
C ASN A 99 -20.36 0.20 -15.52
N THR A 100 -21.43 -0.55 -15.82
CA THR A 100 -22.61 -0.66 -14.97
C THR A 100 -22.27 -1.16 -13.56
N ARG A 101 -21.41 -2.19 -13.45
CA ARG A 101 -20.98 -2.72 -12.14
C ARG A 101 -20.12 -1.71 -11.38
N LEU A 102 -19.22 -1.04 -12.09
CA LEU A 102 -18.33 -0.03 -11.47
C LEU A 102 -19.14 1.18 -10.98
N ASP A 103 -20.11 1.65 -11.76
CA ASP A 103 -21.01 2.73 -11.34
C ASP A 103 -21.88 2.31 -10.15
N HIS A 104 -22.37 1.07 -10.13
CA HIS A 104 -23.08 0.53 -8.98
C HIS A 104 -22.19 0.50 -7.72
N ALA A 105 -20.97 0.01 -7.84
CA ALA A 105 -20.01 -0.01 -6.72
C ALA A 105 -19.76 1.39 -6.20
N ARG A 106 -19.48 2.36 -7.08
CA ARG A 106 -19.25 3.76 -6.71
C ARG A 106 -20.43 4.30 -5.91
N ASN A 107 -21.64 4.20 -6.43
CA ASN A 107 -22.85 4.72 -5.78
C ASN A 107 -23.08 4.07 -4.39
N ARG A 108 -22.76 2.78 -4.25
CA ARG A 108 -22.87 2.10 -2.96
C ARG A 108 -21.81 2.57 -1.96
N MET A 109 -20.58 2.78 -2.42
CA MET A 109 -19.49 3.31 -1.58
C MET A 109 -19.78 4.72 -1.09
N ASP A 110 -20.35 5.58 -1.96
CA ASP A 110 -20.73 6.96 -1.60
C ASP A 110 -21.81 7.01 -0.52
N ILE A 111 -22.62 5.95 -0.35
CA ILE A 111 -23.63 5.85 0.71
C ILE A 111 -23.00 5.41 2.05
N LEU A 112 -21.93 4.61 1.97
CA LEU A 112 -21.26 4.09 3.16
C LEU A 112 -20.27 5.08 3.78
N TYR A 113 -19.81 6.06 3.00
CA TYR A 113 -18.87 7.08 3.41
C TYR A 113 -19.60 8.35 3.88
#